data_b6dc64095d680b1263315f9f6f1a71a6
#
_entry.id   b6dc64095d680b1263315f9f6f1a71a6
#
_cell.length_a   1.000
_cell.length_b   1.000
_cell.length_c   1.000
_cell.angle_alpha   90.00
_cell.angle_beta   90.00
_cell.angle_gamma   90.00
#
_symmetry.space_group_name_H-M   'P 1'
#
loop_
_entity.id
_entity.type
_entity.pdbx_description
1 polymer ?
#
loop_
_entity_poly.entity_id
_entity_poly.type
_entity_poly.pdbx_seq_one_letter_code
_entity_poly.pdbx_strand_id
1 'polypeptide(L)'
;MLALSILVLLHEGGHFFFSKLFGVRVEKFYLFFDLWFHLFEFKPKNSDTTYGMGWLPLGGFCKISGMIDESFDTEQMKQPEQPWEFRSKPAWQRLLIMIGGVLVNFVLALFIYSMILFHWGDEYVATKDMKQGMAFNSEAKALGFQDHDILVGTEEGAFKTYDGDMFRALSTAHRVDIIRNGKPMSLQLPGDINMLGMFKATPRFVEIYQPLRIDSVAKGTPAAKIGLTPADKILSINGQKVETFNAFSNEMGRIDDQLAAATTAKDSAAILNAQLTVLKANGDTLTTSVQLDASAGYTRMGFVNYNIVRDYKVTHIRYGFFESFPAGIKYGWNVLSGYVGDMKYVFSKEGAKSLGGFGALGSLFPPMWDWHAFWLMTAFLSIILAFMNILPIPALDGGHVFFLLYEMITGRKPGDKFLTYAEYAGFTILLLLLVVANLNDVLRLFGII
;
A
#
# COMPACT_ATOMS: atom_id res chain seq x y z
N MET A 1 8.76 11.95 0.18
CA MET A 1 8.53 13.33 0.70
C MET A 1 7.71 14.19 -0.26
N LEU A 2 8.06 14.32 -1.56
CA LEU A 2 7.33 15.20 -2.51
C LEU A 2 5.82 14.92 -2.55
N ALA A 3 5.39 13.65 -2.65
CA ALA A 3 3.98 13.28 -2.65
C ALA A 3 3.27 13.78 -1.38
N LEU A 4 3.84 13.49 -0.19
CA LEU A 4 3.27 13.95 1.07
C LEU A 4 3.18 15.47 1.16
N SER A 5 4.21 16.19 0.68
CA SER A 5 4.18 17.66 0.65
C SER A 5 3.02 18.19 -0.19
N ILE A 6 2.78 17.61 -1.37
CA ILE A 6 1.65 17.99 -2.24
C ILE A 6 0.32 17.72 -1.54
N LEU A 7 0.17 16.53 -0.95
CA LEU A 7 -1.08 16.11 -0.31
C LEU A 7 -1.43 16.97 0.90
N VAL A 8 -0.44 17.22 1.77
CA VAL A 8 -0.61 18.07 2.96
C VAL A 8 -0.93 19.50 2.55
N LEU A 9 -0.16 20.07 1.61
CA LEU A 9 -0.39 21.45 1.15
C LEU A 9 -1.80 21.65 0.59
N LEU A 10 -2.30 20.69 -0.19
CA LEU A 10 -3.63 20.78 -0.78
C LEU A 10 -4.74 20.49 0.25
N HIS A 11 -4.50 19.59 1.21
CA HIS A 11 -5.39 19.34 2.33
C HIS A 11 -5.61 20.62 3.15
N GLU A 12 -4.51 21.22 3.65
CA GLU A 12 -4.56 22.49 4.39
C GLU A 12 -5.14 23.63 3.53
N GLY A 13 -4.85 23.57 2.22
CA GLY A 13 -5.45 24.48 1.23
C GLY A 13 -6.96 24.40 1.15
N GLY A 14 -7.55 23.23 1.39
CA GLY A 14 -8.99 23.02 1.50
C GLY A 14 -9.60 23.78 2.69
N HIS A 15 -9.02 23.62 3.88
CA HIS A 15 -9.43 24.36 5.10
C HIS A 15 -9.26 25.86 4.90
N PHE A 16 -8.13 26.26 4.35
CA PHE A 16 -7.84 27.66 4.05
C PHE A 16 -8.87 28.27 3.10
N PHE A 17 -9.18 27.60 2.00
CA PHE A 17 -10.12 28.07 0.99
C PHE A 17 -11.52 28.34 1.60
N PHE A 18 -12.08 27.35 2.30
CA PHE A 18 -13.40 27.50 2.91
C PHE A 18 -13.38 28.50 4.07
N SER A 19 -12.30 28.61 4.84
CA SER A 19 -12.17 29.64 5.87
C SER A 19 -12.25 31.03 5.27
N LYS A 20 -11.49 31.30 4.20
CA LYS A 20 -11.52 32.59 3.50
C LYS A 20 -12.88 32.87 2.85
N LEU A 21 -13.51 31.83 2.25
CA LEU A 21 -14.83 31.95 1.63
C LEU A 21 -15.91 32.42 2.61
N PHE A 22 -15.84 31.93 3.87
CA PHE A 22 -16.81 32.30 4.92
C PHE A 22 -16.34 33.46 5.81
N GLY A 23 -15.26 34.15 5.43
CA GLY A 23 -14.73 35.30 6.18
C GLY A 23 -14.20 34.91 7.57
N VAL A 24 -13.65 33.69 7.68
CA VAL A 24 -12.92 33.27 8.89
C VAL A 24 -11.45 33.60 8.70
N ARG A 25 -10.86 34.16 9.76
CA ARG A 25 -9.44 34.53 9.76
C ARG A 25 -8.57 33.30 9.90
N VAL A 26 -7.58 33.17 9.03
CA VAL A 26 -6.49 32.19 9.14
C VAL A 26 -5.24 32.94 9.59
N GLU A 27 -4.67 32.51 10.70
CA GLU A 27 -3.49 33.16 11.32
C GLU A 27 -2.19 32.66 10.68
N LYS A 28 -2.06 31.32 10.55
CA LYS A 28 -0.89 30.67 9.95
C LYS A 28 -1.33 29.63 8.91
N PHE A 29 -0.55 29.54 7.84
CA PHE A 29 -0.66 28.49 6.83
C PHE A 29 0.75 27.96 6.55
N TYR A 30 1.03 26.75 7.05
CA TYR A 30 2.37 26.21 7.05
C TYR A 30 2.41 24.83 6.40
N LEU A 31 3.36 24.65 5.49
CA LEU A 31 3.82 23.35 5.09
C LEU A 31 4.83 22.86 6.12
N PHE A 32 4.58 21.71 6.73
CA PHE A 32 5.35 21.12 7.82
C PHE A 32 5.19 21.87 9.16
N PHE A 33 5.41 21.15 10.25
CA PHE A 33 5.32 21.73 11.60
C PHE A 33 6.55 22.58 11.93
N ASP A 34 6.30 23.73 12.57
CA ASP A 34 7.30 24.71 12.98
C ASP A 34 7.72 24.57 14.46
N LEU A 35 7.71 23.33 15.00
CA LEU A 35 8.15 23.09 16.38
C LEU A 35 9.53 23.67 16.61
N TRP A 36 9.65 24.62 17.54
CA TRP A 36 10.84 25.38 17.94
C TRP A 36 11.35 26.39 16.91
N PHE A 37 11.32 26.12 15.60
CA PHE A 37 11.73 27.04 14.54
C PHE A 37 11.08 26.72 13.20
N HIS A 38 11.07 27.69 12.32
CA HIS A 38 10.64 27.56 10.93
C HIS A 38 11.83 27.77 9.98
N LEU A 39 11.76 27.20 8.79
CA LEU A 39 12.78 27.37 7.75
C LEU A 39 12.66 28.75 7.10
N PHE A 40 11.44 29.19 6.84
CA PHE A 40 11.12 30.54 6.42
C PHE A 40 9.67 30.87 6.77
N GLU A 41 9.38 32.15 6.93
CA GLU A 41 8.03 32.67 6.99
C GLU A 41 7.92 34.02 6.29
N PHE A 42 6.76 34.37 5.79
CA PHE A 42 6.46 35.66 5.27
C PHE A 42 5.01 36.05 5.49
N LYS A 43 4.76 37.33 5.71
CA LYS A 43 3.41 37.86 5.86
C LYS A 43 3.17 38.95 4.82
N PRO A 44 2.27 38.75 3.82
CA PRO A 44 1.92 39.80 2.87
C PRO A 44 1.33 41.02 3.57
N LYS A 45 1.65 42.22 3.09
CA LYS A 45 1.23 43.49 3.71
C LYS A 45 -0.26 43.66 3.93
N ASN A 46 -1.06 43.02 3.07
CA ASN A 46 -2.54 43.11 3.11
C ASN A 46 -3.19 41.79 3.51
N SER A 47 -2.46 40.91 4.20
CA SER A 47 -2.98 39.62 4.64
C SER A 47 -2.90 39.48 6.15
N ASP A 48 -3.95 38.89 6.73
CA ASP A 48 -3.93 38.48 8.15
C ASP A 48 -3.16 37.17 8.35
N THR A 49 -2.88 36.45 7.26
CA THR A 49 -2.26 35.14 7.28
C THR A 49 -0.75 35.24 7.13
N THR A 50 -0.02 34.56 8.00
CA THR A 50 1.42 34.29 7.88
C THR A 50 1.60 32.94 7.17
N TYR A 51 2.38 32.93 6.10
CA TYR A 51 2.71 31.72 5.34
C TYR A 51 4.13 31.29 5.67
N GLY A 52 4.37 30.00 5.79
CA GLY A 52 5.69 29.51 6.15
C GLY A 52 5.91 28.03 5.85
N MET A 53 7.14 27.60 6.13
CA MET A 53 7.54 26.21 6.09
C MET A 53 8.26 25.86 7.39
N GLY A 54 7.74 24.88 8.09
CA GLY A 54 8.41 24.27 9.23
C GLY A 54 9.53 23.33 8.82
N TRP A 55 10.28 22.85 9.79
CA TRP A 55 11.38 21.91 9.56
C TRP A 55 10.97 20.44 9.68
N LEU A 56 9.84 20.15 10.37
CA LEU A 56 9.42 18.79 10.70
C LEU A 56 8.39 18.26 9.68
N PRO A 57 8.78 17.36 8.77
CA PRO A 57 7.94 16.94 7.63
C PRO A 57 6.93 15.86 8.02
N LEU A 58 6.23 16.03 9.15
CA LEU A 58 5.22 15.08 9.64
C LEU A 58 3.78 15.49 9.29
N GLY A 59 3.60 16.66 8.68
CA GLY A 59 2.27 17.21 8.33
C GLY A 59 2.43 18.68 8.00
N GLY A 60 1.31 19.39 7.88
CA GLY A 60 1.22 20.85 7.81
C GLY A 60 0.13 21.32 8.76
N PHE A 61 -0.14 22.60 8.80
CA PHE A 61 -1.25 23.12 9.58
C PHE A 61 -1.79 24.44 9.03
N CYS A 62 -3.08 24.61 9.19
CA CYS A 62 -3.83 25.82 8.90
C CYS A 62 -4.45 26.34 10.21
N LYS A 63 -3.75 27.27 10.91
CA LYS A 63 -4.27 27.81 12.16
C LYS A 63 -5.44 28.75 11.91
N ILE A 64 -6.65 28.29 12.28
CA ILE A 64 -7.92 29.00 12.08
C ILE A 64 -8.30 29.69 13.40
N SER A 65 -8.54 31.02 13.35
CA SER A 65 -8.91 31.79 14.54
C SER A 65 -10.19 31.27 15.19
N GLY A 66 -10.18 31.12 16.53
CA GLY A 66 -11.36 30.70 17.31
C GLY A 66 -11.70 29.22 17.16
N MET A 67 -10.72 28.38 16.81
CA MET A 67 -10.81 26.93 16.78
C MET A 67 -9.81 26.32 17.76
N ILE A 68 -10.19 25.24 18.43
CA ILE A 68 -9.26 24.40 19.17
C ILE A 68 -8.69 23.42 18.15
N ASP A 69 -7.42 23.55 17.86
CA ASP A 69 -6.67 22.70 16.93
C ASP A 69 -5.49 22.02 17.63
N GLU A 70 -4.61 21.38 16.87
CA GLU A 70 -3.42 20.69 17.37
C GLU A 70 -2.43 21.61 18.10
N SER A 71 -2.58 22.96 18.00
CA SER A 71 -1.77 23.92 18.74
C SER A 71 -2.20 24.06 20.21
N PHE A 72 -3.38 23.51 20.57
CA PHE A 72 -3.99 23.61 21.91
C PHE A 72 -4.05 25.04 22.45
N ASP A 73 -4.18 26.05 21.57
CA ASP A 73 -4.28 27.46 21.97
C ASP A 73 -5.65 27.76 22.57
N THR A 74 -5.79 27.45 23.85
CA THR A 74 -7.02 27.72 24.61
C THR A 74 -7.12 29.15 25.14
N GLU A 75 -6.06 29.94 25.05
CA GLU A 75 -6.08 31.33 25.55
C GLU A 75 -7.01 32.22 24.72
N GLN A 76 -7.05 32.02 23.40
CA GLN A 76 -7.98 32.73 22.52
C GLN A 76 -9.44 32.41 22.85
N MET A 77 -9.73 31.18 23.28
CA MET A 77 -11.09 30.76 23.64
C MET A 77 -11.62 31.44 24.90
N LYS A 78 -10.76 31.99 25.76
CA LYS A 78 -11.17 32.75 26.97
C LYS A 78 -11.61 34.18 26.66
N GLN A 79 -11.28 34.68 25.43
CA GLN A 79 -11.65 36.02 25.00
C GLN A 79 -13.08 36.07 24.42
N PRO A 80 -13.75 37.24 24.41
CA PRO A 80 -15.04 37.38 23.75
C PRO A 80 -14.96 36.99 22.26
N GLU A 81 -15.98 36.27 21.81
CA GLU A 81 -16.10 35.79 20.42
C GLU A 81 -16.09 36.97 19.43
N GLN A 82 -15.33 36.81 18.35
CA GLN A 82 -15.18 37.80 17.30
C GLN A 82 -15.86 37.34 15.99
N PRO A 83 -16.43 38.27 15.18
CA PRO A 83 -17.13 37.89 13.94
C PRO A 83 -16.32 37.14 12.90
N TRP A 84 -14.99 37.23 12.96
CA TRP A 84 -14.05 36.54 12.05
C TRP A 84 -13.53 35.21 12.61
N GLU A 85 -14.04 34.75 13.74
CA GLU A 85 -13.63 33.48 14.33
C GLU A 85 -14.48 32.32 13.84
N PHE A 86 -13.89 31.12 13.79
CA PHE A 86 -14.56 29.87 13.41
C PHE A 86 -15.80 29.62 14.26
N ARG A 87 -15.71 29.82 15.59
CA ARG A 87 -16.81 29.58 16.53
C ARG A 87 -18.01 30.51 16.34
N SER A 88 -17.83 31.68 15.69
CA SER A 88 -18.91 32.63 15.40
C SER A 88 -19.78 32.23 14.20
N LYS A 89 -19.32 31.27 13.40
CA LYS A 89 -20.00 30.86 12.17
C LYS A 89 -21.07 29.80 12.45
N PRO A 90 -22.17 29.77 11.67
CA PRO A 90 -23.17 28.72 11.78
C PRO A 90 -22.56 27.35 11.52
N ALA A 91 -23.13 26.31 12.14
CA ALA A 91 -22.57 24.96 12.12
C ALA A 91 -22.28 24.42 10.71
N TRP A 92 -23.14 24.72 9.72
CA TRP A 92 -22.91 24.25 8.33
C TRP A 92 -21.69 24.89 7.66
N GLN A 93 -21.36 26.17 7.98
CA GLN A 93 -20.14 26.79 7.46
C GLN A 93 -18.90 26.18 8.11
N ARG A 94 -18.95 25.97 9.42
CA ARG A 94 -17.90 25.26 10.16
C ARG A 94 -17.69 23.85 9.64
N LEU A 95 -18.78 23.14 9.34
CA LEU A 95 -18.72 21.81 8.73
C LEU A 95 -18.01 21.82 7.38
N LEU A 96 -18.32 22.78 6.49
CA LEU A 96 -17.65 22.89 5.19
C LEU A 96 -16.17 23.27 5.32
N ILE A 97 -15.80 24.07 6.32
CA ILE A 97 -14.38 24.35 6.61
C ILE A 97 -13.66 23.06 6.99
N MET A 98 -14.24 22.25 7.88
CA MET A 98 -13.60 21.00 8.34
C MET A 98 -13.55 19.91 7.27
N ILE A 99 -14.60 19.77 6.47
CA ILE A 99 -14.60 18.82 5.35
C ILE A 99 -13.68 19.28 4.20
N GLY A 100 -13.31 20.56 4.16
CA GLY A 100 -12.57 21.17 3.06
C GLY A 100 -11.29 20.43 2.70
N GLY A 101 -10.46 20.08 3.68
CA GLY A 101 -9.22 19.32 3.49
C GLY A 101 -9.48 17.93 2.92
N VAL A 102 -10.41 17.21 3.54
CA VAL A 102 -10.83 15.86 3.11
C VAL A 102 -11.36 15.87 1.68
N LEU A 103 -12.24 16.82 1.37
CA LEU A 103 -12.86 16.98 0.05
C LEU A 103 -11.80 17.21 -1.04
N VAL A 104 -10.85 18.10 -0.77
CA VAL A 104 -9.77 18.41 -1.74
C VAL A 104 -8.91 17.18 -2.00
N ASN A 105 -8.52 16.44 -0.98
CA ASN A 105 -7.74 15.21 -1.17
C ASN A 105 -8.52 14.13 -1.91
N PHE A 106 -9.81 13.97 -1.63
CA PHE A 106 -10.65 13.01 -2.34
C PHE A 106 -10.78 13.37 -3.83
N VAL A 107 -11.11 14.62 -4.14
CA VAL A 107 -11.22 15.10 -5.53
C VAL A 107 -9.86 15.01 -6.24
N LEU A 108 -8.77 15.36 -5.56
CA LEU A 108 -7.41 15.23 -6.10
C LEU A 108 -7.09 13.79 -6.48
N ALA A 109 -7.40 12.82 -5.62
CA ALA A 109 -7.16 11.41 -5.91
C ALA A 109 -7.91 10.97 -7.18
N LEU A 110 -9.20 11.29 -7.29
CA LEU A 110 -10.01 10.96 -8.45
C LEU A 110 -9.50 11.64 -9.73
N PHE A 111 -9.05 12.88 -9.61
CA PHE A 111 -8.44 13.61 -10.71
C PHE A 111 -7.12 12.98 -11.17
N ILE A 112 -6.24 12.63 -10.24
CA ILE A 112 -4.96 11.98 -10.56
C ILE A 112 -5.20 10.62 -11.21
N TYR A 113 -6.10 9.77 -10.69
CA TYR A 113 -6.45 8.49 -11.32
C TYR A 113 -6.99 8.69 -12.74
N SER A 114 -7.83 9.71 -12.97
CA SER A 114 -8.33 10.04 -14.28
C SER A 114 -7.19 10.43 -15.24
N MET A 115 -6.24 11.25 -14.78
CA MET A 115 -5.09 11.67 -15.59
C MET A 115 -4.11 10.53 -15.86
N ILE A 116 -3.95 9.61 -14.92
CA ILE A 116 -3.17 8.38 -15.13
C ILE A 116 -3.78 7.56 -16.26
N LEU A 117 -5.09 7.30 -16.21
CA LEU A 117 -5.79 6.54 -17.23
C LEU A 117 -5.80 7.26 -18.60
N PHE A 118 -5.86 8.58 -18.62
CA PHE A 118 -5.74 9.37 -19.83
C PHE A 118 -4.35 9.26 -20.46
N HIS A 119 -3.29 9.36 -19.64
CA HIS A 119 -1.92 9.45 -20.16
C HIS A 119 -1.31 8.08 -20.46
N TRP A 120 -1.46 7.10 -19.55
CA TRP A 120 -0.88 5.76 -19.68
C TRP A 120 -1.89 4.70 -20.15
N GLY A 121 -3.19 4.94 -19.91
CA GLY A 121 -4.21 3.92 -20.12
C GLY A 121 -4.28 2.91 -18.97
N ASP A 122 -4.91 1.77 -19.24
CA ASP A 122 -4.99 0.62 -18.32
C ASP A 122 -4.43 -0.61 -19.04
N GLU A 123 -3.36 -1.18 -18.51
CA GLU A 123 -2.68 -2.34 -19.09
C GLU A 123 -2.69 -3.48 -18.07
N TYR A 124 -3.20 -4.63 -18.48
CA TYR A 124 -3.23 -5.80 -17.63
C TYR A 124 -3.28 -7.10 -18.44
N VAL A 125 -2.85 -8.20 -17.82
CA VAL A 125 -3.10 -9.55 -18.32
C VAL A 125 -4.31 -10.09 -17.60
N ALA A 126 -5.37 -10.39 -18.34
CA ALA A 126 -6.57 -10.98 -17.74
C ALA A 126 -6.27 -12.41 -17.21
N THR A 127 -6.81 -12.77 -16.05
CA THR A 127 -6.57 -14.10 -15.46
C THR A 127 -6.93 -15.23 -16.42
N LYS A 128 -8.01 -15.09 -17.19
CA LYS A 128 -8.44 -16.05 -18.22
C LYS A 128 -7.44 -16.21 -19.38
N ASP A 129 -6.57 -15.23 -19.61
CA ASP A 129 -5.55 -15.26 -20.67
C ASP A 129 -4.21 -15.82 -20.17
N MET A 130 -4.08 -16.12 -18.87
CA MET A 130 -2.92 -16.75 -18.24
C MET A 130 -2.95 -18.27 -18.47
N LYS A 131 -2.67 -18.68 -19.71
CA LYS A 131 -2.86 -20.07 -20.21
C LYS A 131 -2.10 -21.15 -19.45
N GLN A 132 -1.00 -20.80 -18.75
CA GLN A 132 -0.28 -21.74 -17.88
C GLN A 132 -0.96 -21.93 -16.53
N GLY A 133 -1.99 -21.11 -16.22
CA GLY A 133 -2.70 -21.14 -14.96
C GLY A 133 -1.86 -20.66 -13.79
N MET A 134 -2.26 -21.10 -12.61
CA MET A 134 -1.65 -20.71 -11.33
C MET A 134 -0.93 -21.87 -10.68
N ALA A 135 0.01 -21.57 -9.81
CA ALA A 135 0.63 -22.48 -8.84
C ALA A 135 -0.01 -22.23 -7.47
N PHE A 136 -0.23 -23.30 -6.72
CA PHE A 136 -0.95 -23.26 -5.45
C PHE A 136 -0.14 -23.92 -4.34
N ASN A 137 -0.20 -23.39 -3.14
CA ASN A 137 0.39 -24.02 -1.96
C ASN A 137 -0.43 -25.21 -1.44
N SER A 138 0.04 -25.84 -0.36
CA SER A 138 -0.64 -27.00 0.25
C SER A 138 -2.02 -26.66 0.80
N GLU A 139 -2.21 -25.44 1.35
CA GLU A 139 -3.50 -24.99 1.89
C GLU A 139 -4.53 -24.84 0.77
N ALA A 140 -4.18 -24.17 -0.33
CA ALA A 140 -5.05 -24.06 -1.50
C ALA A 140 -5.36 -25.43 -2.11
N LYS A 141 -4.37 -26.33 -2.20
CA LYS A 141 -4.57 -27.68 -2.70
C LYS A 141 -5.51 -28.50 -1.81
N ALA A 142 -5.49 -28.29 -0.49
CA ALA A 142 -6.45 -28.90 0.43
C ALA A 142 -7.91 -28.44 0.17
N LEU A 143 -8.11 -27.23 -0.38
CA LEU A 143 -9.41 -26.73 -0.82
C LEU A 143 -9.80 -27.20 -2.23
N GLY A 144 -8.98 -28.03 -2.88
CA GLY A 144 -9.27 -28.62 -4.17
C GLY A 144 -8.63 -27.95 -5.38
N PHE A 145 -7.86 -26.86 -5.21
CA PHE A 145 -7.08 -26.27 -6.30
C PHE A 145 -5.96 -27.21 -6.76
N GLN A 146 -5.58 -27.09 -8.03
CA GLN A 146 -4.46 -27.81 -8.61
C GLN A 146 -3.60 -26.84 -9.42
N ASP A 147 -2.28 -27.13 -9.48
CA ASP A 147 -1.41 -26.36 -10.35
C ASP A 147 -1.94 -26.42 -11.78
N HIS A 148 -1.79 -25.32 -12.51
CA HIS A 148 -2.36 -25.06 -13.84
C HIS A 148 -3.87 -24.75 -13.88
N ASP A 149 -4.58 -24.67 -12.75
CA ASP A 149 -5.93 -24.12 -12.78
C ASP A 149 -5.88 -22.65 -13.21
N ILE A 150 -6.74 -22.27 -14.14
CA ILE A 150 -6.93 -20.87 -14.55
C ILE A 150 -8.09 -20.32 -13.73
N LEU A 151 -7.83 -19.29 -12.93
CA LEU A 151 -8.86 -18.63 -12.13
C LEU A 151 -9.73 -17.74 -13.02
N VAL A 152 -11.05 -17.91 -12.95
CA VAL A 152 -12.02 -17.17 -13.79
C VAL A 152 -12.76 -16.12 -12.98
N GLY A 153 -13.25 -16.46 -11.79
CA GLY A 153 -14.03 -15.55 -10.96
C GLY A 153 -14.62 -16.25 -9.75
N THR A 154 -15.46 -15.52 -9.02
CA THR A 154 -16.26 -16.00 -7.89
C THR A 154 -17.74 -15.75 -8.18
N GLU A 155 -18.62 -16.07 -7.23
CA GLU A 155 -20.05 -15.72 -7.29
C GLU A 155 -20.28 -14.20 -7.40
N GLU A 156 -19.30 -13.38 -6.97
CA GLU A 156 -19.38 -11.91 -7.04
C GLU A 156 -19.00 -11.35 -8.41
N GLY A 157 -18.29 -12.13 -9.23
CA GLY A 157 -17.90 -11.70 -10.57
C GLY A 157 -16.61 -12.32 -11.09
N ALA A 158 -16.28 -11.97 -12.32
CA ALA A 158 -15.04 -12.41 -12.97
C ALA A 158 -13.81 -11.66 -12.45
N PHE A 159 -12.72 -12.38 -12.29
CA PHE A 159 -11.42 -11.75 -11.99
C PHE A 159 -10.92 -10.95 -13.19
N LYS A 160 -10.45 -9.73 -12.93
CA LYS A 160 -9.83 -8.91 -13.96
C LYS A 160 -8.40 -9.39 -14.24
N THR A 161 -7.57 -9.41 -13.22
CA THR A 161 -6.16 -9.76 -13.29
C THR A 161 -5.69 -10.40 -11.98
N TYR A 162 -4.42 -10.79 -11.93
CA TYR A 162 -3.77 -11.27 -10.72
C TYR A 162 -3.33 -10.06 -9.87
N ASP A 163 -4.17 -9.65 -8.94
CA ASP A 163 -3.96 -8.48 -8.07
C ASP A 163 -4.60 -8.68 -6.68
N GLY A 164 -4.56 -7.63 -5.86
CA GLY A 164 -5.16 -7.63 -4.52
C GLY A 164 -6.67 -7.85 -4.51
N ASP A 165 -7.39 -7.39 -5.54
CA ASP A 165 -8.83 -7.56 -5.64
C ASP A 165 -9.21 -9.03 -5.86
N MET A 166 -8.40 -9.77 -6.64
CA MET A 166 -8.55 -11.22 -6.79
C MET A 166 -8.39 -11.94 -5.44
N PHE A 167 -7.37 -11.60 -4.64
CA PHE A 167 -7.18 -12.20 -3.32
C PHE A 167 -8.30 -11.84 -2.35
N ARG A 168 -8.78 -10.60 -2.40
CA ARG A 168 -9.90 -10.14 -1.58
C ARG A 168 -11.17 -10.92 -1.91
N ALA A 169 -11.48 -11.06 -3.19
CA ALA A 169 -12.63 -11.85 -3.64
C ALA A 169 -12.50 -13.33 -3.26
N LEU A 170 -11.32 -13.94 -3.43
CA LEU A 170 -11.07 -15.31 -2.99
C LEU A 170 -11.25 -15.50 -1.47
N SER A 171 -10.89 -14.51 -0.66
CA SER A 171 -10.97 -14.62 0.80
C SER A 171 -12.39 -14.70 1.34
N THR A 172 -13.37 -14.14 0.63
CA THR A 172 -14.78 -14.06 1.03
C THR A 172 -15.69 -14.99 0.23
N ALA A 173 -15.17 -15.61 -0.84
CA ALA A 173 -15.96 -16.43 -1.73
C ALA A 173 -16.36 -17.77 -1.12
N HIS A 174 -17.59 -18.20 -1.38
CA HIS A 174 -18.06 -19.56 -1.13
C HIS A 174 -17.91 -20.47 -2.37
N ARG A 175 -17.72 -19.86 -3.55
CA ARG A 175 -17.49 -20.57 -4.81
C ARG A 175 -16.45 -19.83 -5.64
N VAL A 176 -15.55 -20.58 -6.26
CA VAL A 176 -14.64 -20.08 -7.27
C VAL A 176 -14.80 -20.86 -8.56
N ASP A 177 -14.90 -20.16 -9.68
CA ASP A 177 -14.97 -20.74 -11.01
C ASP A 177 -13.56 -20.79 -11.61
N ILE A 178 -13.18 -21.97 -12.12
CA ILE A 178 -11.85 -22.23 -12.69
C ILE A 178 -11.98 -22.94 -14.03
N ILE A 179 -10.88 -22.93 -14.80
CA ILE A 179 -10.71 -23.82 -15.96
C ILE A 179 -9.57 -24.78 -15.64
N ARG A 180 -9.88 -26.08 -15.60
CA ARG A 180 -8.93 -27.18 -15.37
C ARG A 180 -8.88 -28.08 -16.60
N ASN A 181 -7.68 -28.24 -17.19
CA ASN A 181 -7.49 -29.04 -18.41
C ASN A 181 -8.45 -28.63 -19.55
N GLY A 182 -8.68 -27.32 -19.69
CA GLY A 182 -9.57 -26.77 -20.72
C GLY A 182 -11.07 -26.90 -20.42
N LYS A 183 -11.48 -27.47 -19.26
CA LYS A 183 -12.88 -27.65 -18.87
C LYS A 183 -13.24 -26.69 -17.74
N PRO A 184 -14.36 -25.97 -17.86
CA PRO A 184 -14.85 -25.12 -16.77
C PRO A 184 -15.36 -26.00 -15.62
N MET A 185 -15.08 -25.60 -14.39
CA MET A 185 -15.59 -26.21 -13.17
C MET A 185 -15.59 -25.19 -12.03
N SER A 186 -16.29 -25.54 -10.94
CA SER A 186 -16.35 -24.71 -9.75
C SER A 186 -15.86 -25.49 -8.54
N LEU A 187 -15.13 -24.81 -7.64
CA LEU A 187 -14.74 -25.32 -6.34
C LEU A 187 -15.51 -24.58 -5.25
N GLN A 188 -15.84 -25.29 -4.16
CA GLN A 188 -16.46 -24.71 -2.98
C GLN A 188 -15.35 -24.20 -2.04
N LEU A 189 -15.53 -23.00 -1.51
CA LEU A 189 -14.62 -22.35 -0.57
C LEU A 189 -15.33 -22.07 0.76
N PRO A 190 -14.59 -21.91 1.87
CA PRO A 190 -15.20 -21.70 3.19
C PRO A 190 -15.84 -20.31 3.37
N GLY A 191 -15.49 -19.32 2.55
CA GLY A 191 -16.01 -17.95 2.63
C GLY A 191 -15.31 -17.04 3.66
N ASP A 192 -14.29 -17.55 4.35
CA ASP A 192 -13.57 -16.85 5.41
C ASP A 192 -12.06 -17.14 5.41
N ILE A 193 -11.45 -17.32 4.23
CA ILE A 193 -10.02 -17.56 4.12
C ILE A 193 -9.26 -16.31 4.59
N ASN A 194 -8.24 -16.49 5.43
CA ASN A 194 -7.43 -15.38 5.90
C ASN A 194 -6.63 -14.75 4.76
N MET A 195 -7.07 -13.60 4.27
CA MET A 195 -6.43 -12.90 3.14
C MET A 195 -4.97 -12.54 3.43
N LEU A 196 -4.64 -12.07 4.65
CA LEU A 196 -3.25 -11.76 5.01
C LEU A 196 -2.39 -13.02 5.04
N GLY A 197 -2.96 -14.14 5.49
CA GLY A 197 -2.33 -15.46 5.42
C GLY A 197 -2.01 -15.86 3.99
N MET A 198 -2.96 -15.66 3.06
CA MET A 198 -2.75 -15.96 1.63
C MET A 198 -1.56 -15.22 1.03
N PHE A 199 -1.35 -13.95 1.40
CA PHE A 199 -0.23 -13.14 0.92
C PHE A 199 1.11 -13.46 1.59
N LYS A 200 1.10 -13.79 2.89
CA LYS A 200 2.31 -14.00 3.70
C LYS A 200 2.80 -15.43 3.69
N ALA A 201 1.96 -16.37 3.25
CA ALA A 201 2.36 -17.77 3.17
C ALA A 201 3.58 -17.95 2.25
N THR A 202 4.47 -18.85 2.63
CA THR A 202 5.62 -19.26 1.82
C THR A 202 5.56 -20.79 1.66
N PRO A 203 5.20 -21.31 0.46
CA PRO A 203 4.74 -20.63 -0.76
C PRO A 203 3.41 -19.88 -0.57
N ARG A 204 3.19 -18.84 -1.38
CA ARG A 204 1.91 -18.10 -1.36
C ARG A 204 0.74 -19.02 -1.69
N PHE A 205 -0.44 -18.66 -1.21
CA PHE A 205 -1.68 -19.41 -1.46
C PHE A 205 -1.90 -19.66 -2.96
N VAL A 206 -1.71 -18.64 -3.76
CA VAL A 206 -1.77 -18.69 -5.23
C VAL A 206 -0.71 -17.77 -5.83
N GLU A 207 -0.06 -18.23 -6.89
CA GLU A 207 0.92 -17.48 -7.68
C GLU A 207 0.71 -17.76 -9.16
N ILE A 208 1.16 -16.84 -10.04
CA ILE A 208 1.21 -17.14 -11.48
C ILE A 208 2.19 -18.31 -11.67
N TYR A 209 1.74 -19.38 -12.34
CA TYR A 209 2.61 -20.51 -12.66
C TYR A 209 3.75 -20.08 -13.55
N GLN A 210 4.98 -20.29 -13.11
CA GLN A 210 6.18 -19.93 -13.85
C GLN A 210 7.02 -21.19 -14.13
N PRO A 211 7.19 -21.59 -15.41
CA PRO A 211 8.09 -22.68 -15.74
C PRO A 211 9.53 -22.31 -15.38
N LEU A 212 10.30 -23.27 -14.90
CA LEU A 212 11.73 -23.10 -14.66
C LEU A 212 12.47 -23.20 -16.00
N ARG A 213 12.72 -22.06 -16.63
CA ARG A 213 13.40 -21.93 -17.91
C ARG A 213 14.41 -20.78 -17.84
N ILE A 214 15.68 -21.11 -18.02
CA ILE A 214 16.74 -20.12 -17.98
C ILE A 214 16.65 -19.23 -19.23
N ASP A 215 16.49 -17.92 -19.04
CA ASP A 215 16.52 -16.94 -20.13
C ASP A 215 17.95 -16.46 -20.39
N SER A 216 18.68 -16.12 -19.32
CA SER A 216 20.07 -15.68 -19.41
C SER A 216 20.84 -15.97 -18.12
N VAL A 217 22.18 -15.98 -18.23
CA VAL A 217 23.10 -16.18 -17.11
C VAL A 217 24.08 -15.01 -17.06
N ALA A 218 24.10 -14.31 -15.93
CA ALA A 218 24.98 -13.15 -15.75
C ALA A 218 26.45 -13.61 -15.54
N LYS A 219 27.39 -12.88 -16.14
CA LYS A 219 28.82 -13.18 -16.00
C LYS A 219 29.30 -13.04 -14.56
N GLY A 220 30.21 -13.92 -14.15
CA GLY A 220 30.83 -13.87 -12.82
C GLY A 220 29.94 -14.41 -11.67
N THR A 221 28.70 -14.82 -11.96
CA THR A 221 27.75 -15.34 -10.98
C THR A 221 27.99 -16.83 -10.68
N PRO A 222 27.40 -17.35 -9.57
CA PRO A 222 27.42 -18.79 -9.27
C PRO A 222 26.99 -19.68 -10.45
N ALA A 223 25.89 -19.32 -11.11
CA ALA A 223 25.41 -20.05 -12.29
C ALA A 223 26.42 -20.09 -13.46
N ALA A 224 27.09 -18.97 -13.73
CA ALA A 224 28.12 -18.88 -14.75
C ALA A 224 29.35 -19.74 -14.40
N LYS A 225 29.76 -19.79 -13.12
CA LYS A 225 30.91 -20.58 -12.65
C LYS A 225 30.72 -22.07 -12.83
N ILE A 226 29.51 -22.59 -12.74
CA ILE A 226 29.17 -24.00 -12.98
C ILE A 226 28.82 -24.28 -14.46
N GLY A 227 28.97 -23.28 -15.34
CA GLY A 227 28.71 -23.42 -16.78
C GLY A 227 27.23 -23.63 -17.11
N LEU A 228 26.31 -22.99 -16.36
CA LEU A 228 24.89 -23.03 -16.66
C LEU A 228 24.60 -22.20 -17.92
N THR A 229 23.72 -22.71 -18.78
CA THR A 229 23.32 -22.07 -20.03
C THR A 229 21.79 -22.03 -20.18
N PRO A 230 21.24 -21.19 -21.07
CA PRO A 230 19.80 -21.16 -21.34
C PRO A 230 19.19 -22.49 -21.84
N ALA A 231 20.03 -23.36 -22.40
CA ALA A 231 19.62 -24.69 -22.90
C ALA A 231 19.54 -25.77 -21.80
N ASP A 232 20.06 -25.47 -20.60
CA ASP A 232 20.08 -26.41 -19.50
C ASP A 232 18.77 -26.33 -18.70
N LYS A 233 18.41 -27.45 -18.04
CA LYS A 233 17.23 -27.51 -17.15
C LYS A 233 17.65 -27.88 -15.73
N ILE A 234 17.34 -27.01 -14.76
CA ILE A 234 17.56 -27.32 -13.34
C ILE A 234 16.48 -28.34 -12.93
N LEU A 235 16.91 -29.44 -12.31
CA LEU A 235 16.03 -30.54 -11.85
C LEU A 235 15.81 -30.52 -10.34
N SER A 236 16.87 -30.24 -9.57
CA SER A 236 16.79 -30.17 -8.11
C SER A 236 17.83 -29.25 -7.52
N ILE A 237 17.55 -28.73 -6.31
CA ILE A 237 18.49 -28.01 -5.45
C ILE A 237 18.43 -28.63 -4.07
N ASN A 238 19.58 -28.95 -3.47
CA ASN A 238 19.71 -29.65 -2.18
C ASN A 238 18.85 -30.91 -2.09
N GLY A 239 18.74 -31.66 -3.21
CA GLY A 239 17.90 -32.86 -3.30
C GLY A 239 16.39 -32.60 -3.45
N GLN A 240 15.95 -31.36 -3.30
CA GLN A 240 14.56 -30.99 -3.53
C GLN A 240 14.31 -30.81 -5.02
N LYS A 241 13.31 -31.54 -5.57
CA LYS A 241 12.90 -31.43 -6.97
C LYS A 241 12.25 -30.07 -7.24
N VAL A 242 12.72 -29.39 -8.29
CA VAL A 242 12.19 -28.08 -8.69
C VAL A 242 11.75 -28.14 -10.15
N GLU A 243 10.45 -28.30 -10.38
CA GLU A 243 9.86 -28.36 -11.72
C GLU A 243 9.45 -26.99 -12.24
N THR A 244 9.25 -26.02 -11.33
CA THR A 244 8.81 -24.68 -11.62
C THR A 244 9.77 -23.66 -11.00
N PHE A 245 9.76 -22.43 -11.54
CA PHE A 245 10.49 -21.33 -10.92
C PHE A 245 9.89 -20.95 -9.54
N ASN A 246 8.57 -21.14 -9.37
CA ASN A 246 7.92 -20.99 -8.06
C ASN A 246 8.58 -21.93 -7.03
N ALA A 247 8.70 -23.24 -7.35
CA ALA A 247 9.33 -24.23 -6.46
C ALA A 247 10.82 -23.89 -6.21
N PHE A 248 11.55 -23.47 -7.26
CA PHE A 248 12.94 -23.05 -7.14
C PHE A 248 13.07 -21.82 -6.22
N SER A 249 12.24 -20.81 -6.41
CA SER A 249 12.25 -19.58 -5.60
C SER A 249 11.91 -19.86 -4.13
N ASN A 250 10.94 -20.76 -3.87
CA ASN A 250 10.59 -21.16 -2.52
C ASN A 250 11.76 -21.90 -1.81
N GLU A 251 12.50 -22.75 -2.54
CA GLU A 251 13.66 -23.42 -1.96
C GLU A 251 14.82 -22.42 -1.71
N MET A 252 15.01 -21.43 -2.58
CA MET A 252 15.96 -20.34 -2.33
C MET A 252 15.57 -19.55 -1.08
N GLY A 253 14.28 -19.22 -0.91
CA GLY A 253 13.78 -18.57 0.32
C GLY A 253 14.01 -19.41 1.58
N ARG A 254 13.82 -20.74 1.50
CA ARG A 254 14.14 -21.65 2.60
C ARG A 254 15.64 -21.64 2.96
N ILE A 255 16.51 -21.52 1.97
CA ILE A 255 17.95 -21.35 2.19
C ILE A 255 18.25 -20.01 2.86
N ASP A 256 17.57 -18.93 2.48
CA ASP A 256 17.70 -17.62 3.13
C ASP A 256 17.26 -17.68 4.60
N ASP A 257 16.16 -18.35 4.92
CA ASP A 257 15.70 -18.54 6.31
C ASP A 257 16.72 -19.33 7.15
N GLN A 258 17.31 -20.38 6.57
CA GLN A 258 18.38 -21.15 7.22
C GLN A 258 19.64 -20.30 7.43
N LEU A 259 19.99 -19.46 6.46
CA LEU A 259 21.14 -18.57 6.56
C LEU A 259 20.91 -17.51 7.65
N ALA A 260 19.71 -16.95 7.73
CA ALA A 260 19.35 -16.00 8.79
C ALA A 260 19.39 -16.65 10.20
N ALA A 261 19.08 -17.93 10.31
CA ALA A 261 19.13 -18.67 11.56
C ALA A 261 20.55 -19.18 11.91
N ALA A 262 21.52 -19.08 11.01
CA ALA A 262 22.88 -19.56 11.23
C ALA A 262 23.63 -18.71 12.25
N THR A 263 24.23 -19.34 13.25
CA THR A 263 24.92 -18.66 14.35
C THR A 263 26.44 -18.61 14.18
N THR A 264 26.99 -19.41 13.25
CA THR A 264 28.43 -19.45 12.99
C THR A 264 28.76 -19.23 11.51
N ALA A 265 29.92 -18.64 11.23
CA ALA A 265 30.42 -18.49 9.86
C ALA A 265 30.58 -19.84 9.13
N LYS A 266 30.86 -20.93 9.87
CA LYS A 266 30.99 -22.28 9.31
C LYS A 266 29.63 -22.78 8.83
N ASP A 267 28.56 -22.57 9.61
CA ASP A 267 27.21 -22.99 9.24
C ASP A 267 26.73 -22.18 8.03
N SER A 268 26.94 -20.86 8.03
CA SER A 268 26.63 -20.01 6.90
C SER A 268 27.33 -20.45 5.61
N ALA A 269 28.61 -20.77 5.68
CA ALA A 269 29.38 -21.29 4.53
C ALA A 269 28.85 -22.63 4.02
N ALA A 270 28.42 -23.52 4.93
CA ALA A 270 27.84 -24.82 4.56
C ALA A 270 26.47 -24.63 3.87
N ILE A 271 25.61 -23.75 4.39
CA ILE A 271 24.30 -23.44 3.82
C ILE A 271 24.44 -22.82 2.41
N LEU A 272 25.41 -21.93 2.21
CA LEU A 272 25.66 -21.29 0.92
C LEU A 272 26.26 -22.26 -0.12
N ASN A 273 26.74 -23.42 0.27
CA ASN A 273 27.25 -24.45 -0.65
C ASN A 273 26.13 -25.42 -1.04
N ALA A 274 25.27 -24.99 -1.96
CA ALA A 274 24.11 -25.78 -2.41
C ALA A 274 24.51 -26.85 -3.43
N GLN A 275 23.82 -28.00 -3.40
CA GLN A 275 23.95 -29.05 -4.40
C GLN A 275 22.89 -28.86 -5.49
N LEU A 276 23.31 -28.73 -6.74
CA LEU A 276 22.43 -28.53 -7.90
C LEU A 276 22.48 -29.73 -8.83
N THR A 277 21.33 -30.23 -9.25
CA THR A 277 21.24 -31.24 -10.32
C THR A 277 20.66 -30.58 -11.57
N VAL A 278 21.39 -30.69 -12.67
CA VAL A 278 21.07 -30.02 -13.96
C VAL A 278 21.04 -31.07 -15.07
N LEU A 279 20.01 -31.04 -15.89
CA LEU A 279 19.99 -31.71 -17.18
C LEU A 279 20.61 -30.76 -18.21
N LYS A 280 21.75 -31.15 -18.75
CA LYS A 280 22.49 -30.39 -19.75
C LYS A 280 21.84 -30.52 -21.12
N ALA A 281 22.11 -29.56 -22.02
CA ALA A 281 21.59 -29.56 -23.39
C ALA A 281 21.93 -30.81 -24.21
N ASN A 282 23.02 -31.51 -23.88
CA ASN A 282 23.43 -32.77 -24.51
C ASN A 282 22.69 -34.01 -23.97
N GLY A 283 21.79 -33.84 -23.00
CA GLY A 283 21.04 -34.91 -22.35
C GLY A 283 21.69 -35.51 -21.09
N ASP A 284 22.91 -35.10 -20.74
CA ASP A 284 23.60 -35.59 -19.55
C ASP A 284 23.03 -34.91 -18.28
N THR A 285 22.96 -35.68 -17.21
CA THR A 285 22.60 -35.15 -15.91
C THR A 285 23.87 -34.89 -15.11
N LEU A 286 24.09 -33.64 -14.71
CA LEU A 286 25.19 -33.17 -13.89
C LEU A 286 24.71 -32.80 -12.50
N THR A 287 25.28 -33.41 -11.45
CA THR A 287 25.13 -32.97 -10.08
C THR A 287 26.42 -32.28 -9.64
N THR A 288 26.31 -31.03 -9.23
CA THR A 288 27.46 -30.19 -8.85
C THR A 288 27.16 -29.33 -7.64
N SER A 289 28.21 -28.98 -6.90
CA SER A 289 28.11 -27.97 -5.84
C SER A 289 28.16 -26.54 -6.44
N VAL A 290 27.35 -25.66 -5.92
CA VAL A 290 27.33 -24.25 -6.30
C VAL A 290 27.40 -23.38 -5.06
N GLN A 291 28.38 -22.49 -5.02
CA GLN A 291 28.47 -21.48 -3.96
C GLN A 291 27.52 -20.34 -4.27
N LEU A 292 26.41 -20.22 -3.53
CA LEU A 292 25.43 -19.16 -3.69
C LEU A 292 26.01 -17.79 -3.28
N ASP A 293 25.56 -16.72 -3.93
CA ASP A 293 25.93 -15.35 -3.61
C ASP A 293 24.87 -14.73 -2.67
N ALA A 294 25.25 -14.36 -1.46
CA ALA A 294 24.39 -13.70 -0.48
C ALA A 294 24.75 -12.22 -0.27
N SER A 295 25.57 -11.62 -1.12
CA SER A 295 26.07 -10.25 -0.95
C SER A 295 24.98 -9.17 -0.98
N ALA A 296 23.79 -9.47 -1.48
CA ALA A 296 22.64 -8.56 -1.54
C ALA A 296 21.69 -8.68 -0.33
N GLY A 297 22.07 -9.46 0.71
CA GLY A 297 21.18 -9.74 1.84
C GLY A 297 20.19 -10.89 1.62
N TYR A 298 20.22 -11.52 0.45
CA TYR A 298 19.49 -12.74 0.09
C TYR A 298 20.31 -13.58 -0.89
N THR A 299 20.02 -14.88 -0.96
CA THR A 299 20.78 -15.80 -1.80
C THR A 299 20.40 -15.69 -3.28
N ARG A 300 21.42 -15.69 -4.14
CA ARG A 300 21.28 -15.60 -5.60
C ARG A 300 22.12 -16.64 -6.29
N MET A 301 21.58 -17.19 -7.39
CA MET A 301 22.32 -18.06 -8.29
C MET A 301 22.86 -17.29 -9.50
N GLY A 302 22.19 -16.22 -9.92
CA GLY A 302 22.67 -15.32 -10.97
C GLY A 302 22.26 -15.73 -12.38
N PHE A 303 21.14 -16.44 -12.52
CA PHE A 303 20.43 -16.57 -13.79
C PHE A 303 19.11 -15.80 -13.74
N VAL A 304 18.60 -15.46 -14.89
CA VAL A 304 17.26 -14.86 -15.07
C VAL A 304 16.33 -15.96 -15.57
N ASN A 305 15.23 -16.16 -14.89
CA ASN A 305 14.18 -17.06 -15.37
C ASN A 305 13.36 -16.39 -16.47
N TYR A 306 12.94 -17.16 -17.46
CA TYR A 306 12.04 -16.66 -18.50
C TYR A 306 10.72 -16.20 -17.89
N ASN A 307 10.36 -14.94 -18.14
CA ASN A 307 9.12 -14.40 -17.66
C ASN A 307 7.96 -14.80 -18.59
N ILE A 308 7.17 -15.79 -18.17
CA ILE A 308 6.04 -16.33 -18.94
C ILE A 308 4.95 -15.28 -19.22
N VAL A 309 4.88 -14.20 -18.43
CA VAL A 309 3.91 -13.12 -18.66
C VAL A 309 4.11 -12.46 -20.01
N ARG A 310 5.33 -12.53 -20.58
CA ARG A 310 5.63 -12.04 -21.95
C ARG A 310 4.86 -12.80 -23.04
N ASP A 311 4.44 -14.05 -22.77
CA ASP A 311 3.70 -14.88 -23.72
C ASP A 311 2.18 -14.67 -23.61
N TYR A 312 1.71 -13.92 -22.60
CA TYR A 312 0.32 -13.67 -22.38
C TYR A 312 -0.18 -12.46 -23.16
N LYS A 313 -1.45 -12.49 -23.54
CA LYS A 313 -2.10 -11.37 -24.19
C LYS A 313 -2.28 -10.24 -23.19
N VAL A 314 -1.59 -9.13 -23.41
CA VAL A 314 -1.80 -7.90 -22.67
C VAL A 314 -3.03 -7.18 -23.23
N THR A 315 -3.95 -6.85 -22.36
CA THR A 315 -5.09 -6.00 -22.68
C THR A 315 -4.68 -4.54 -22.45
N HIS A 316 -4.78 -3.74 -23.50
CA HIS A 316 -4.50 -2.30 -23.45
C HIS A 316 -5.80 -1.54 -23.63
N ILE A 317 -6.19 -0.74 -22.66
CA ILE A 317 -7.35 0.16 -22.76
C ILE A 317 -6.84 1.59 -22.75
N ARG A 318 -7.12 2.34 -23.81
CA ARG A 318 -6.81 3.77 -23.88
C ARG A 318 -8.10 4.56 -23.71
N TYR A 319 -8.02 5.62 -22.92
CA TYR A 319 -9.16 6.49 -22.65
C TYR A 319 -8.91 7.86 -23.28
N GLY A 320 -9.92 8.40 -23.95
CA GLY A 320 -9.95 9.83 -24.32
C GLY A 320 -10.04 10.70 -23.05
N PHE A 321 -9.75 12.01 -23.19
CA PHE A 321 -9.74 12.93 -22.06
C PHE A 321 -11.03 12.86 -21.22
N PHE A 322 -12.19 12.97 -21.85
CA PHE A 322 -13.48 12.93 -21.14
C PHE A 322 -13.84 11.52 -20.65
N GLU A 323 -13.43 10.48 -21.35
CA GLU A 323 -13.68 9.08 -20.97
C GLU A 323 -12.85 8.65 -19.74
N SER A 324 -11.70 9.31 -19.54
CA SER A 324 -10.83 9.02 -18.40
C SER A 324 -11.46 9.40 -17.05
N PHE A 325 -12.35 10.41 -17.00
CA PHE A 325 -12.97 10.83 -15.74
C PHE A 325 -13.89 9.76 -15.13
N PRO A 326 -14.91 9.23 -15.84
CA PRO A 326 -15.72 8.15 -15.25
C PRO A 326 -14.89 6.90 -14.96
N ALA A 327 -13.88 6.58 -15.77
CA ALA A 327 -12.99 5.46 -15.52
C ALA A 327 -12.12 5.68 -14.26
N GLY A 328 -11.53 6.87 -14.11
CA GLY A 328 -10.73 7.24 -12.94
C GLY A 328 -11.53 7.31 -11.64
N ILE A 329 -12.76 7.83 -11.71
CA ILE A 329 -13.70 7.82 -10.57
C ILE A 329 -14.01 6.37 -10.16
N LYS A 330 -14.32 5.49 -11.11
CA LYS A 330 -14.55 4.08 -10.84
C LYS A 330 -13.31 3.42 -10.24
N TYR A 331 -12.12 3.70 -10.79
CA TYR A 331 -10.86 3.17 -10.27
C TYR A 331 -10.63 3.63 -8.83
N GLY A 332 -10.72 4.93 -8.55
CA GLY A 332 -10.54 5.48 -7.21
C GLY A 332 -11.59 4.95 -6.21
N TRP A 333 -12.83 4.76 -6.65
CA TRP A 333 -13.86 4.14 -5.81
C TRP A 333 -13.53 2.69 -5.46
N ASN A 334 -13.04 1.90 -6.41
CA ASN A 334 -12.61 0.52 -6.16
C ASN A 334 -11.44 0.47 -5.16
N VAL A 335 -10.46 1.38 -5.31
CA VAL A 335 -9.35 1.51 -4.36
C VAL A 335 -9.86 1.84 -2.96
N LEU A 336 -10.76 2.82 -2.83
CA LEU A 336 -11.35 3.20 -1.55
C LEU A 336 -12.14 2.05 -0.93
N SER A 337 -13.05 1.43 -1.68
CA SER A 337 -13.88 0.33 -1.18
C SER A 337 -13.04 -0.88 -0.76
N GLY A 338 -11.99 -1.19 -1.52
CA GLY A 338 -11.01 -2.21 -1.16
C GLY A 338 -10.30 -1.88 0.15
N TYR A 339 -9.78 -0.67 0.29
CA TYR A 339 -9.11 -0.22 1.50
C TYR A 339 -10.02 -0.28 2.73
N VAL A 340 -11.28 0.20 2.60
CA VAL A 340 -12.28 0.10 3.67
C VAL A 340 -12.57 -1.36 4.04
N GLY A 341 -12.71 -2.24 3.04
CA GLY A 341 -12.90 -3.67 3.26
C GLY A 341 -11.74 -4.33 4.01
N ASP A 342 -10.51 -3.86 3.77
CA ASP A 342 -9.29 -4.38 4.40
C ASP A 342 -9.09 -3.86 5.83
N MET A 343 -9.78 -2.79 6.26
CA MET A 343 -9.68 -2.25 7.64
C MET A 343 -10.00 -3.29 8.71
N LYS A 344 -10.85 -4.29 8.41
CA LYS A 344 -11.13 -5.40 9.33
C LYS A 344 -9.88 -6.18 9.75
N TYR A 345 -8.87 -6.24 8.88
CA TYR A 345 -7.63 -6.96 9.15
C TYR A 345 -6.67 -6.19 10.08
N VAL A 346 -6.79 -4.86 10.19
CA VAL A 346 -5.95 -4.04 11.07
C VAL A 346 -6.09 -4.48 12.54
N PHE A 347 -7.28 -4.94 12.94
CA PHE A 347 -7.54 -5.42 14.29
C PHE A 347 -7.15 -6.88 14.51
N SER A 348 -6.61 -7.56 13.50
CA SER A 348 -6.05 -8.90 13.65
C SER A 348 -4.62 -8.85 14.20
N LYS A 349 -4.13 -9.99 14.73
CA LYS A 349 -2.78 -10.11 15.27
C LYS A 349 -1.71 -9.90 14.18
N GLU A 350 -1.99 -10.41 12.99
CA GLU A 350 -1.16 -10.26 11.79
C GLU A 350 -1.20 -8.83 11.25
N GLY A 351 -2.38 -8.19 11.30
CA GLY A 351 -2.58 -6.81 10.87
C GLY A 351 -1.83 -5.82 11.75
N ALA A 352 -1.88 -5.99 13.08
CA ALA A 352 -1.15 -5.14 14.01
C ALA A 352 0.37 -5.15 13.75
N LYS A 353 0.94 -6.33 13.44
CA LYS A 353 2.34 -6.47 13.02
C LYS A 353 2.62 -5.89 11.62
N SER A 354 1.58 -5.72 10.80
CA SER A 354 1.69 -5.19 9.44
C SER A 354 1.60 -3.68 9.41
N LEU A 355 1.20 -3.02 10.51
CA LEU A 355 1.21 -1.57 10.60
C LEU A 355 2.62 -1.04 10.31
N GLY A 356 2.73 -0.23 9.28
CA GLY A 356 3.98 0.41 8.87
C GLY A 356 3.97 1.90 9.19
N GLY A 357 5.14 2.43 9.51
CA GLY A 357 5.39 3.84 9.70
C GLY A 357 5.94 4.51 8.44
N PHE A 358 6.80 5.51 8.61
CA PHE A 358 7.38 6.26 7.48
C PHE A 358 8.30 5.40 6.60
N GLY A 359 9.00 4.40 7.16
CA GLY A 359 9.82 3.47 6.39
C GLY A 359 8.97 2.64 5.43
N ALA A 360 7.85 2.08 5.91
CA ALA A 360 6.91 1.34 5.09
C ALA A 360 6.29 2.22 4.00
N LEU A 361 5.90 3.48 4.32
CA LEU A 361 5.41 4.42 3.30
C LEU A 361 6.46 4.71 2.23
N GLY A 362 7.74 4.85 2.63
CA GLY A 362 8.85 5.04 1.68
C GLY A 362 9.02 3.86 0.74
N SER A 363 8.83 2.63 1.23
CA SER A 363 8.97 1.41 0.44
C SER A 363 7.88 1.19 -0.60
N LEU A 364 6.75 1.93 -0.53
CA LEU A 364 5.72 1.91 -1.57
C LEU A 364 6.18 2.54 -2.89
N PHE A 365 7.20 3.38 -2.85
CA PHE A 365 7.75 4.02 -4.04
C PHE A 365 8.90 3.18 -4.60
N PRO A 366 9.00 3.05 -5.94
CA PRO A 366 10.08 2.29 -6.56
C PRO A 366 11.45 2.94 -6.28
N PRO A 367 12.54 2.15 -6.24
CA PRO A 367 13.88 2.66 -5.96
C PRO A 367 14.43 3.56 -7.08
N MET A 368 13.92 3.43 -8.29
CA MET A 368 14.19 4.32 -9.41
C MET A 368 12.99 5.20 -9.68
N TRP A 369 13.24 6.44 -10.10
CA TRP A 369 12.16 7.39 -10.38
C TRP A 369 11.28 6.91 -11.54
N ASP A 370 9.99 6.79 -11.28
CA ASP A 370 8.95 6.41 -12.24
C ASP A 370 7.74 7.33 -12.03
N TRP A 371 7.40 8.11 -13.06
CA TRP A 371 6.29 9.06 -12.99
C TRP A 371 4.92 8.39 -12.86
N HIS A 372 4.71 7.24 -13.50
CA HIS A 372 3.46 6.50 -13.38
C HIS A 372 3.28 5.99 -11.95
N ALA A 373 4.28 5.31 -11.41
CA ALA A 373 4.27 4.83 -10.03
C ALA A 373 4.15 5.98 -9.02
N PHE A 374 4.85 7.10 -9.24
CA PHE A 374 4.76 8.28 -8.38
C PHE A 374 3.33 8.81 -8.29
N TRP A 375 2.66 9.03 -9.42
CA TRP A 375 1.30 9.55 -9.41
C TRP A 375 0.29 8.53 -8.91
N LEU A 376 0.48 7.24 -9.22
CA LEU A 376 -0.36 6.16 -8.70
C LEU A 376 -0.32 6.11 -7.17
N MET A 377 0.88 6.15 -6.58
CA MET A 377 1.06 6.16 -5.12
C MET A 377 0.56 7.47 -4.50
N THR A 378 0.74 8.61 -5.17
CA THR A 378 0.21 9.89 -4.70
C THR A 378 -1.32 9.87 -4.65
N ALA A 379 -1.99 9.35 -5.67
CA ALA A 379 -3.45 9.21 -5.67
C ALA A 379 -3.93 8.23 -4.59
N PHE A 380 -3.23 7.12 -4.42
CA PHE A 380 -3.52 6.14 -3.37
C PHE A 380 -3.41 6.76 -1.97
N LEU A 381 -2.30 7.45 -1.69
CA LEU A 381 -2.11 8.13 -0.40
C LEU A 381 -3.13 9.26 -0.20
N SER A 382 -3.52 9.96 -1.26
CA SER A 382 -4.54 11.01 -1.19
C SER A 382 -5.90 10.47 -0.77
N ILE A 383 -6.32 9.33 -1.34
CA ILE A 383 -7.62 8.73 -1.00
C ILE A 383 -7.60 8.13 0.41
N ILE A 384 -6.49 7.54 0.83
CA ILE A 384 -6.31 7.05 2.21
C ILE A 384 -6.35 8.22 3.20
N LEU A 385 -5.64 9.31 2.92
CA LEU A 385 -5.60 10.49 3.79
C LEU A 385 -7.01 11.11 3.91
N ALA A 386 -7.75 11.19 2.80
CA ALA A 386 -9.14 11.65 2.83
C ALA A 386 -10.03 10.72 3.68
N PHE A 387 -9.88 9.40 3.53
CA PHE A 387 -10.65 8.43 4.30
C PHE A 387 -10.30 8.45 5.79
N MET A 388 -9.01 8.46 6.13
CA MET A 388 -8.57 8.47 7.52
C MET A 388 -9.02 9.74 8.23
N ASN A 389 -8.93 10.89 7.57
CA ASN A 389 -9.32 12.16 8.15
C ASN A 389 -10.85 12.34 8.29
N ILE A 390 -11.68 11.60 7.56
CA ILE A 390 -13.14 11.65 7.76
C ILE A 390 -13.63 10.72 8.89
N LEU A 391 -12.77 9.82 9.40
CA LEU A 391 -13.15 8.96 10.52
C LEU A 391 -13.50 9.80 11.75
N PRO A 392 -14.51 9.40 12.56
CA PRO A 392 -14.95 10.17 13.74
C PRO A 392 -13.96 10.00 14.92
N ILE A 393 -12.69 10.26 14.66
CA ILE A 393 -11.61 10.20 15.65
C ILE A 393 -11.26 11.63 16.03
N PRO A 394 -11.41 12.04 17.32
CA PRO A 394 -10.92 13.34 17.77
C PRO A 394 -9.44 13.52 17.38
N ALA A 395 -8.99 14.76 17.20
CA ALA A 395 -7.70 15.15 16.63
C ALA A 395 -7.55 14.89 15.12
N LEU A 396 -8.56 14.36 14.44
CA LEU A 396 -8.71 14.37 12.98
C LEU A 396 -9.91 15.25 12.60
N ASP A 397 -9.97 15.73 11.36
CA ASP A 397 -11.09 16.56 10.87
C ASP A 397 -12.44 15.90 11.09
N GLY A 398 -12.51 14.57 10.92
CA GLY A 398 -13.72 13.78 11.13
C GLY A 398 -14.25 13.82 12.55
N GLY A 399 -13.41 14.03 13.55
CA GLY A 399 -13.82 14.28 14.94
C GLY A 399 -14.61 15.58 15.03
N HIS A 400 -14.10 16.66 14.46
CA HIS A 400 -14.81 17.95 14.40
C HIS A 400 -16.09 17.85 13.55
N VAL A 401 -16.03 17.16 12.40
CA VAL A 401 -17.22 16.88 11.56
C VAL A 401 -18.30 16.17 12.38
N PHE A 402 -17.94 15.14 13.14
CA PHE A 402 -18.87 14.41 13.99
C PHE A 402 -19.53 15.30 15.04
N PHE A 403 -18.76 16.15 15.73
CA PHE A 403 -19.31 17.08 16.72
C PHE A 403 -20.19 18.14 16.08
N LEU A 404 -19.86 18.63 14.89
CA LEU A 404 -20.67 19.59 14.15
C LEU A 404 -21.98 18.98 13.65
N LEU A 405 -21.96 17.73 13.18
CA LEU A 405 -23.19 16.99 12.84
C LEU A 405 -24.07 16.78 14.06
N TYR A 406 -23.50 16.44 15.21
CA TYR A 406 -24.26 16.36 16.47
C TYR A 406 -24.90 17.71 16.79
N GLU A 407 -24.17 18.82 16.70
CA GLU A 407 -24.72 20.17 16.93
C GLU A 407 -25.85 20.50 15.96
N MET A 408 -25.72 20.19 14.67
CA MET A 408 -26.74 20.44 13.65
C MET A 408 -28.04 19.64 13.91
N ILE A 409 -27.91 18.39 14.37
CA ILE A 409 -29.04 17.51 14.62
C ILE A 409 -29.74 17.86 15.94
N THR A 410 -28.97 18.14 17.00
CA THR A 410 -29.51 18.35 18.35
C THR A 410 -29.79 19.82 18.70
N GLY A 411 -29.22 20.76 17.94
CA GLY A 411 -29.22 22.18 18.22
C GLY A 411 -28.37 22.57 19.45
N ARG A 412 -27.54 21.65 19.98
CA ARG A 412 -26.73 21.87 21.18
C ARG A 412 -25.24 21.72 20.86
N LYS A 413 -24.45 22.75 21.15
CA LYS A 413 -23.00 22.68 21.10
C LYS A 413 -22.46 21.75 22.20
N PRO A 414 -21.53 20.83 21.89
CA PRO A 414 -20.70 20.16 22.90
C PRO A 414 -19.94 21.23 23.73
N GLY A 415 -19.75 20.96 25.03
CA GLY A 415 -19.04 21.92 25.89
C GLY A 415 -17.53 21.94 25.56
N ASP A 416 -16.89 23.11 25.65
CA ASP A 416 -15.47 23.32 25.32
C ASP A 416 -14.54 22.38 26.08
N LYS A 417 -14.80 22.11 27.36
CA LYS A 417 -14.03 21.15 28.16
C LYS A 417 -14.10 19.74 27.60
N PHE A 418 -15.28 19.30 27.14
CA PHE A 418 -15.45 17.98 26.52
C PHE A 418 -14.68 17.90 25.24
N LEU A 419 -14.77 18.91 24.37
CA LEU A 419 -14.01 18.98 23.12
C LEU A 419 -12.51 18.89 23.40
N THR A 420 -11.98 19.68 24.32
CA THR A 420 -10.57 19.69 24.71
C THR A 420 -10.10 18.30 25.18
N TYR A 421 -10.89 17.63 26.06
CA TYR A 421 -10.52 16.29 26.51
C TYR A 421 -10.59 15.24 25.39
N ALA A 422 -11.56 15.35 24.49
CA ALA A 422 -11.68 14.49 23.33
C ALA A 422 -10.44 14.64 22.41
N GLU A 423 -10.01 15.89 22.13
CA GLU A 423 -8.80 16.18 21.33
C GLU A 423 -7.55 15.59 21.98
N TYR A 424 -7.35 15.76 23.31
CA TYR A 424 -6.22 15.14 24.02
C TYR A 424 -6.23 13.61 23.91
N ALA A 425 -7.41 12.99 24.06
CA ALA A 425 -7.54 11.54 23.95
C ALA A 425 -7.22 11.05 22.53
N GLY A 426 -7.79 11.73 21.51
CA GLY A 426 -7.53 11.41 20.10
C GLY A 426 -6.05 11.57 19.74
N PHE A 427 -5.44 12.70 20.11
CA PHE A 427 -4.03 12.94 19.89
C PHE A 427 -3.12 11.88 20.55
N THR A 428 -3.46 11.49 21.80
CA THR A 428 -2.71 10.42 22.49
C THR A 428 -2.80 9.10 21.75
N ILE A 429 -4.00 8.73 21.25
CA ILE A 429 -4.18 7.48 20.47
C ILE A 429 -3.37 7.54 19.18
N LEU A 430 -3.42 8.67 18.44
CA LEU A 430 -2.67 8.83 17.19
C LEU A 430 -1.16 8.78 17.43
N LEU A 431 -0.68 9.42 18.50
CA LEU A 431 0.74 9.38 18.88
C LEU A 431 1.19 7.95 19.21
N LEU A 432 0.40 7.20 19.96
CA LEU A 432 0.69 5.78 20.27
C LEU A 432 0.73 4.94 19.00
N LEU A 433 -0.22 5.11 18.08
CA LEU A 433 -0.24 4.42 16.80
C LEU A 433 1.01 4.75 15.97
N LEU A 434 1.41 6.04 15.92
CA LEU A 434 2.61 6.47 15.23
C LEU A 434 3.88 5.82 15.81
N VAL A 435 3.98 5.77 17.15
CA VAL A 435 5.12 5.13 17.84
C VAL A 435 5.15 3.64 17.51
N VAL A 436 4.02 2.93 17.58
CA VAL A 436 3.93 1.49 17.27
C VAL A 436 4.30 1.23 15.82
N ALA A 437 3.77 2.02 14.88
CA ALA A 437 4.05 1.85 13.45
C ALA A 437 5.55 2.03 13.12
N ASN A 438 6.18 3.09 13.65
CA ASN A 438 7.61 3.31 13.43
C ASN A 438 8.48 2.29 14.19
N LEU A 439 8.06 1.81 15.36
CA LEU A 439 8.75 0.72 16.07
C LEU A 439 8.70 -0.56 15.24
N ASN A 440 7.56 -0.89 14.63
CA ASN A 440 7.46 -2.04 13.72
C ASN A 440 8.44 -1.90 12.54
N ASP A 441 8.59 -0.70 11.95
CA ASP A 441 9.54 -0.48 10.87
C ASP A 441 11.00 -0.75 11.33
N VAL A 442 11.35 -0.29 12.53
CA VAL A 442 12.67 -0.55 13.13
C VAL A 442 12.87 -2.05 13.38
N LEU A 443 11.87 -2.74 13.97
CA LEU A 443 11.95 -4.17 14.22
C LEU A 443 12.09 -5.00 12.95
N ARG A 444 11.41 -4.60 11.85
CA ARG A 444 11.60 -5.21 10.52
C ARG A 444 13.01 -4.98 9.96
N LEU A 445 13.57 -3.78 10.16
CA LEU A 445 14.93 -3.48 9.72
C LEU A 445 15.97 -4.40 10.38
N PHE A 446 15.72 -4.81 11.64
CA PHE A 446 16.55 -5.75 12.38
C PHE A 446 16.14 -7.22 12.22
N GLY A 447 15.13 -7.53 11.37
CA GLY A 447 14.66 -8.91 11.15
C GLY A 447 14.02 -9.58 12.35
N ILE A 448 13.44 -8.80 13.28
CA ILE A 448 12.80 -9.31 14.51
C ILE A 448 11.33 -9.69 14.26
N ILE A 449 10.66 -9.01 13.30
CA ILE A 449 9.26 -9.29 12.91
C ILE A 449 9.08 -9.27 11.39
#